data_90f1ae7f46aaa3b4e0b803f47ad6b955
#
_entry.id   90f1ae7f46aaa3b4e0b803f47ad6b955
#
_cell.length_a   1.000
_cell.length_b   1.000
_cell.length_c   1.000
_cell.angle_alpha   90.00
_cell.angle_beta   90.00
_cell.angle_gamma   90.00
#
_symmetry.space_group_name_H-M   'P 1'
#
loop_
_entity.id
_entity.type
_entity.pdbx_description
1 polymer ?
#
loop_
_entity_poly.entity_id
_entity_poly.type
_entity_poly.pdbx_seq_one_letter_code
_entity_poly.pdbx_strand_id
1 'polypeptide(L)'
;CARLGIPHVWASILGYEAQLSVFHAGHGPIYEDAFPTPPLPGAVPSCAHAGVLGPIVGVVGSAMAMETLKLIAGIGDPLRGTIGYYDGLSGRWEYIPLVADPDVAARVAAEPPRHSLRVPTTDTPTGVLIDVREADEYRRGTLPGAINVPLSDLEAGCTAGVPDGAVLFCQSGVRSQRAWTILTDAGVTGLLSLAGGYDRHGRG
;
A
#
# COMPACT_ATOMS: atom_id res chain seq x y z
N CYS A 1 14.09 5.96 4.55
CA CYS A 1 15.23 6.37 3.71
C CYS A 1 15.49 7.87 3.83
N ALA A 2 14.53 8.77 3.56
CA ALA A 2 14.74 10.22 3.56
C ALA A 2 15.37 10.75 4.87
N ARG A 3 14.85 10.36 6.05
CA ARG A 3 15.37 10.78 7.36
C ARG A 3 16.81 10.32 7.67
N LEU A 4 17.27 9.28 7.00
CA LEU A 4 18.60 8.70 7.18
C LEU A 4 19.58 9.10 6.08
N GLY A 5 19.15 9.94 5.11
CA GLY A 5 19.95 10.29 3.95
C GLY A 5 20.31 9.09 3.06
N ILE A 6 19.50 8.02 3.10
CA ILE A 6 19.73 6.81 2.30
C ILE A 6 18.96 6.93 0.99
N PRO A 7 19.59 6.70 -0.17
CA PRO A 7 18.89 6.68 -1.45
C PRO A 7 17.83 5.59 -1.48
N HIS A 8 16.69 5.89 -2.08
CA HIS A 8 15.55 5.00 -2.23
C HIS A 8 15.27 4.79 -3.72
N VAL A 9 15.68 3.66 -4.26
CA VAL A 9 15.31 3.24 -5.61
C VAL A 9 13.91 2.67 -5.55
N TRP A 10 12.97 3.34 -6.18
CA TRP A 10 11.55 3.04 -6.11
C TRP A 10 10.95 2.76 -7.47
N ALA A 11 10.03 1.80 -7.53
CA ALA A 11 9.18 1.60 -8.70
C ALA A 11 7.77 1.17 -8.29
N SER A 12 6.82 1.45 -9.18
CA SER A 12 5.43 1.00 -9.08
C SER A 12 4.96 0.49 -10.43
N ILE A 13 4.13 -0.54 -10.43
CA ILE A 13 3.58 -1.15 -11.65
C ILE A 13 2.08 -1.30 -11.47
N LEU A 14 1.32 -0.88 -12.48
CA LEU A 14 -0.13 -1.06 -12.54
C LEU A 14 -0.55 -1.40 -13.97
N GLY A 15 -1.17 -2.58 -14.15
CA GLY A 15 -1.59 -3.02 -15.48
C GLY A 15 -0.43 -3.15 -16.46
N TYR A 16 -0.40 -2.26 -17.43
CA TYR A 16 0.62 -2.22 -18.51
C TYR A 16 1.66 -1.12 -18.32
N GLU A 17 1.59 -0.38 -17.23
CA GLU A 17 2.38 0.82 -16.99
C GLU A 17 3.26 0.65 -15.76
N ALA A 18 4.40 1.34 -15.76
CA ALA A 18 5.28 1.39 -14.60
C ALA A 18 5.93 2.75 -14.42
N GLN A 19 6.31 3.02 -13.19
CA GLN A 19 7.04 4.23 -12.80
C GLN A 19 8.31 3.81 -12.07
N LEU A 20 9.38 4.57 -12.26
CA LEU A 20 10.69 4.36 -11.63
C LEU A 20 11.30 5.71 -11.25
N SER A 21 11.90 5.82 -10.08
CA SER A 21 12.67 7.00 -9.66
C SER A 21 13.71 6.65 -8.61
N VAL A 22 14.65 7.57 -8.39
CA VAL A 22 15.59 7.54 -7.28
C VAL A 22 15.34 8.76 -6.40
N PHE A 23 14.80 8.53 -5.21
CA PHE A 23 14.59 9.55 -4.19
C PHE A 23 15.79 9.60 -3.25
N HIS A 24 16.35 10.80 -3.00
CA HIS A 24 17.53 10.91 -2.16
C HIS A 24 17.60 12.27 -1.45
N ALA A 25 17.22 12.31 -0.20
CA ALA A 25 17.26 13.55 0.60
C ALA A 25 18.65 14.16 0.60
N GLY A 26 18.74 15.49 0.38
CA GLY A 26 19.98 16.24 0.27
C GLY A 26 20.67 16.17 -1.10
N HIS A 27 20.21 15.30 -1.99
CA HIS A 27 20.73 15.13 -3.35
C HIS A 27 19.66 15.24 -4.44
N GLY A 28 18.41 15.43 -4.07
CA GLY A 28 17.28 15.54 -4.96
C GLY A 28 15.96 15.34 -4.22
N PRO A 29 14.86 15.18 -4.95
CA PRO A 29 13.53 14.95 -4.37
C PRO A 29 13.47 13.70 -3.49
N ILE A 30 12.54 13.72 -2.55
CA ILE A 30 12.15 12.56 -1.73
C ILE A 30 10.82 12.00 -2.23
N TYR A 31 10.42 10.85 -1.71
CA TYR A 31 9.19 10.17 -2.13
C TYR A 31 7.93 11.04 -1.94
N GLU A 32 7.89 11.79 -0.86
CA GLU A 32 6.78 12.69 -0.51
C GLU A 32 6.67 13.92 -1.41
N ASP A 33 7.70 14.28 -2.18
CA ASP A 33 7.61 15.31 -3.22
C ASP A 33 6.75 14.84 -4.41
N ALA A 34 6.83 13.56 -4.73
CA ALA A 34 6.01 12.95 -5.79
C ALA A 34 4.63 12.52 -5.27
N PHE A 35 4.57 12.03 -4.04
CA PHE A 35 3.38 11.42 -3.43
C PHE A 35 3.12 12.01 -2.03
N PRO A 36 2.64 13.25 -1.93
CA PRO A 36 2.49 13.96 -0.66
C PRO A 36 1.48 13.31 0.28
N THR A 37 0.50 12.61 -0.29
CA THR A 37 -0.52 11.89 0.48
C THR A 37 -0.58 10.45 0.01
N PRO A 38 -0.37 9.46 0.89
CA PRO A 38 -0.58 8.07 0.53
C PRO A 38 -2.01 7.85 0.03
N PRO A 39 -2.22 7.04 -1.02
CA PRO A 39 -3.56 6.69 -1.43
C PRO A 39 -4.28 5.98 -0.29
N LEU A 40 -5.58 6.23 -0.18
CA LEU A 40 -6.41 5.51 0.79
C LEU A 40 -6.33 4.00 0.53
N PRO A 41 -6.35 3.18 1.59
CA PRO A 41 -6.40 1.72 1.44
C PRO A 41 -7.56 1.32 0.53
N GLY A 42 -7.26 0.54 -0.53
CA GLY A 42 -8.24 0.14 -1.53
C GLY A 42 -8.47 1.12 -2.69
N ALA A 43 -7.93 2.35 -2.64
CA ALA A 43 -8.04 3.31 -3.76
C ALA A 43 -7.21 2.87 -4.98
N VAL A 44 -6.13 2.12 -4.76
CA VAL A 44 -5.33 1.53 -5.83
C VAL A 44 -5.70 0.06 -5.99
N PRO A 45 -6.11 -0.39 -7.18
CA PRO A 45 -6.42 -1.79 -7.40
C PRO A 45 -5.20 -2.67 -7.08
N SER A 46 -5.43 -3.81 -6.44
CA SER A 46 -4.35 -4.78 -6.24
C SER A 46 -3.96 -5.44 -7.57
N CYS A 47 -2.72 -5.92 -7.67
CA CYS A 47 -2.25 -6.68 -8.83
C CYS A 47 -3.14 -7.90 -9.13
N ALA A 48 -3.82 -8.45 -8.12
CA ALA A 48 -4.76 -9.55 -8.30
C ALA A 48 -6.05 -9.14 -9.04
N HIS A 49 -6.44 -7.86 -8.98
CA HIS A 49 -7.62 -7.33 -9.66
C HIS A 49 -7.29 -6.63 -10.98
N ALA A 50 -6.23 -5.80 -10.99
CA ALA A 50 -5.82 -5.06 -12.19
C ALA A 50 -4.97 -5.89 -13.16
N GLY A 51 -4.39 -6.97 -12.66
CA GLY A 51 -3.38 -7.74 -13.40
C GLY A 51 -2.03 -7.00 -13.48
N VAL A 52 -1.00 -7.75 -13.81
CA VAL A 52 0.35 -7.25 -14.11
C VAL A 52 0.98 -8.15 -15.15
N LEU A 53 1.57 -7.58 -16.19
CA LEU A 53 2.35 -8.35 -17.14
C LEU A 53 3.74 -8.66 -16.59
N GLY A 54 4.08 -9.95 -16.47
CA GLY A 54 5.39 -10.40 -15.99
C GLY A 54 6.59 -9.75 -16.68
N PRO A 55 6.60 -9.59 -18.01
CA PRO A 55 7.69 -8.89 -18.72
C PRO A 55 7.94 -7.46 -18.23
N ILE A 56 6.91 -6.71 -17.89
CA ILE A 56 7.05 -5.33 -17.37
C ILE A 56 7.79 -5.35 -16.02
N VAL A 57 7.46 -6.31 -15.16
CA VAL A 57 8.16 -6.50 -13.88
C VAL A 57 9.66 -6.76 -14.11
N GLY A 58 9.99 -7.56 -15.12
CA GLY A 58 11.39 -7.84 -15.51
C GLY A 58 12.12 -6.57 -15.99
N VAL A 59 11.50 -5.81 -16.89
CA VAL A 59 12.09 -4.58 -17.45
C VAL A 59 12.35 -3.57 -16.32
N VAL A 60 11.34 -3.31 -15.50
CA VAL A 60 11.43 -2.31 -14.41
C VAL A 60 12.36 -2.77 -13.31
N GLY A 61 12.33 -4.07 -12.94
CA GLY A 61 13.25 -4.63 -11.96
C GLY A 61 14.71 -4.54 -12.39
N SER A 62 15.00 -4.77 -13.67
CA SER A 62 16.34 -4.60 -14.23
C SER A 62 16.77 -3.14 -14.25
N ALA A 63 15.85 -2.22 -14.57
CA ALA A 63 16.11 -0.78 -14.50
C ALA A 63 16.40 -0.33 -13.06
N MET A 64 15.65 -0.79 -12.06
CA MET A 64 15.93 -0.54 -10.63
C MET A 64 17.33 -1.05 -10.22
N ALA A 65 17.68 -2.24 -10.66
CA ALA A 65 19.01 -2.81 -10.39
C ALA A 65 20.11 -1.93 -10.99
N MET A 66 19.91 -1.42 -12.20
CA MET A 66 20.87 -0.49 -12.85
C MET A 66 20.98 0.83 -12.06
N GLU A 67 19.89 1.43 -11.61
CA GLU A 67 19.92 2.62 -10.77
C GLU A 67 20.68 2.36 -9.46
N THR A 68 20.48 1.19 -8.86
CA THR A 68 21.21 0.78 -7.65
C THR A 68 22.71 0.65 -7.91
N LEU A 69 23.11 0.04 -9.03
CA LEU A 69 24.51 -0.09 -9.42
C LEU A 69 25.17 1.27 -9.66
N LYS A 70 24.47 2.21 -10.33
CA LYS A 70 24.97 3.59 -10.50
C LYS A 70 25.24 4.25 -9.15
N LEU A 71 24.36 4.10 -8.18
CA LEU A 71 24.51 4.66 -6.84
C LEU A 71 25.70 4.05 -6.08
N ILE A 72 25.87 2.73 -6.13
CA ILE A 72 26.91 2.02 -5.40
C ILE A 72 28.29 2.26 -6.04
N ALA A 73 28.36 2.19 -7.36
CA ALA A 73 29.62 2.31 -8.09
C ALA A 73 30.04 3.77 -8.36
N GLY A 74 29.14 4.74 -8.15
CA GLY A 74 29.40 6.16 -8.45
C GLY A 74 29.57 6.41 -9.95
N ILE A 75 28.88 5.69 -10.81
CA ILE A 75 28.96 5.80 -12.27
C ILE A 75 27.66 6.29 -12.89
N GLY A 76 27.75 7.00 -14.00
CA GLY A 76 26.58 7.53 -14.72
C GLY A 76 25.74 8.48 -13.85
N ASP A 77 24.54 8.77 -14.34
CA ASP A 77 23.59 9.66 -13.69
C ASP A 77 22.38 8.85 -13.15
N PRO A 78 22.26 8.69 -11.83
CA PRO A 78 21.05 8.09 -11.24
C PRO A 78 19.80 8.93 -11.55
N LEU A 79 18.66 8.30 -11.68
CA LEU A 79 17.37 8.92 -12.02
C LEU A 79 16.80 9.76 -10.85
N ARG A 80 17.57 10.77 -10.40
CA ARG A 80 17.17 11.74 -9.37
C ARG A 80 16.48 12.93 -10.03
N GLY A 81 15.44 13.46 -9.41
CA GLY A 81 14.70 14.61 -9.94
C GLY A 81 13.90 14.29 -11.20
N THR A 82 13.62 13.03 -11.43
CA THR A 82 12.87 12.58 -12.59
C THR A 82 12.11 11.30 -12.27
N ILE A 83 10.87 11.20 -12.74
CA ILE A 83 10.13 9.94 -12.76
C ILE A 83 10.21 9.38 -14.17
N GLY A 84 10.81 8.22 -14.36
CA GLY A 84 10.71 7.44 -15.57
C GLY A 84 9.35 6.73 -15.60
N TYR A 85 8.55 7.01 -16.60
CA TYR A 85 7.28 6.35 -16.87
C TYR A 85 7.45 5.39 -18.04
N TYR A 86 7.11 4.13 -17.85
CA TYR A 86 7.21 3.09 -18.86
C TYR A 86 5.83 2.64 -19.31
N ASP A 87 5.54 2.79 -20.60
CA ASP A 87 4.38 2.19 -21.25
C ASP A 87 4.78 0.85 -21.86
N GLY A 88 4.32 -0.24 -21.24
CA GLY A 88 4.65 -1.59 -21.68
C GLY A 88 4.01 -2.02 -22.99
N LEU A 89 2.96 -1.32 -23.48
CA LEU A 89 2.33 -1.64 -24.77
C LEU A 89 3.11 -1.05 -25.92
N SER A 90 3.62 0.19 -25.77
CA SER A 90 4.47 0.84 -26.79
C SER A 90 5.97 0.55 -26.61
N GLY A 91 6.38 0.07 -25.44
CA GLY A 91 7.79 -0.15 -25.08
C GLY A 91 8.57 1.16 -24.85
N ARG A 92 7.89 2.27 -24.60
CA ARG A 92 8.51 3.59 -24.49
C ARG A 92 8.68 4.03 -23.05
N TRP A 93 9.78 4.76 -22.81
CA TRP A 93 10.03 5.50 -21.59
C TRP A 93 9.79 6.99 -21.83
N GLU A 94 9.08 7.60 -20.91
CA GLU A 94 8.95 9.04 -20.78
C GLU A 94 9.59 9.49 -19.47
N TYR A 95 10.17 10.69 -19.44
CA TYR A 95 10.86 11.20 -18.27
C TYR A 95 10.21 12.51 -17.83
N ILE A 96 9.58 12.46 -16.66
CA ILE A 96 8.80 13.55 -16.07
C ILE A 96 9.67 14.23 -15.01
N PRO A 97 10.01 15.51 -15.16
CA PRO A 97 10.77 16.24 -14.15
C PRO A 97 10.05 16.28 -12.80
N LEU A 98 10.80 16.07 -11.73
CA LEU A 98 10.34 16.18 -10.35
C LEU A 98 11.24 17.14 -9.60
N VAL A 99 10.67 18.15 -8.95
CA VAL A 99 11.40 19.18 -8.21
C VAL A 99 11.29 18.88 -6.70
N ALA A 100 12.39 19.00 -5.99
CA ALA A 100 12.41 18.90 -4.54
C ALA A 100 11.77 20.14 -3.89
N ASP A 101 10.91 19.93 -2.91
CA ASP A 101 10.37 20.98 -2.07
C ASP A 101 11.06 20.94 -0.69
N PRO A 102 11.83 22.00 -0.32
CA PRO A 102 12.51 22.07 0.96
C PRO A 102 11.56 21.94 2.17
N ASP A 103 10.33 22.45 2.05
CA ASP A 103 9.34 22.40 3.13
C ASP A 103 8.83 20.97 3.34
N VAL A 104 8.68 20.20 2.27
CA VAL A 104 8.35 18.76 2.33
C VAL A 104 9.46 18.00 3.03
N ALA A 105 10.70 18.22 2.65
CA ALA A 105 11.86 17.58 3.27
C ALA A 105 12.00 17.93 4.76
N ALA A 106 11.80 19.20 5.14
CA ALA A 106 11.84 19.67 6.51
C ALA A 106 10.71 19.04 7.35
N ARG A 107 9.49 18.99 6.83
CA ARG A 107 8.35 18.33 7.48
C ARG A 107 8.62 16.85 7.73
N VAL A 108 9.09 16.12 6.71
CA VAL A 108 9.39 14.68 6.84
C VAL A 108 10.51 14.44 7.86
N ALA A 109 11.49 15.33 7.96
CA ALA A 109 12.55 15.21 8.96
C ALA A 109 12.05 15.43 10.39
N ALA A 110 11.12 16.39 10.58
CA ALA A 110 10.59 16.78 11.89
C ALA A 110 9.51 15.83 12.41
N GLU A 111 8.69 15.25 11.53
CA GLU A 111 7.64 14.30 11.92
C GLU A 111 8.25 13.00 12.45
N PRO A 112 7.66 12.37 13.49
CA PRO A 112 8.06 11.03 13.88
C PRO A 112 7.87 10.07 12.70
N PRO A 113 8.67 8.99 12.62
CA PRO A 113 8.44 7.95 11.62
C PRO A 113 6.98 7.51 11.69
N ARG A 114 6.25 7.64 10.60
CA ARG A 114 4.94 6.99 10.52
C ARG A 114 5.23 5.51 10.65
N HIS A 115 4.97 4.95 11.83
CA HIS A 115 4.91 3.51 11.94
C HIS A 115 3.86 3.08 10.92
N SER A 116 4.26 2.30 9.92
CA SER A 116 3.28 1.46 9.26
C SER A 116 2.68 0.65 10.41
N LEU A 117 1.47 0.98 10.80
CA LEU A 117 0.74 0.19 11.76
C LEU A 117 0.75 -1.22 11.16
N ARG A 118 1.64 -2.08 11.65
CA ARG A 118 1.55 -3.49 11.32
C ARG A 118 0.27 -3.94 11.96
N VAL A 119 -0.77 -3.95 11.16
CA VAL A 119 -2.05 -4.50 11.59
C VAL A 119 -1.77 -5.93 12.03
N PRO A 120 -1.99 -6.28 13.30
CA PRO A 120 -1.79 -7.64 13.77
C PRO A 120 -2.63 -8.58 12.92
N THR A 121 -2.01 -9.63 12.39
CA THR A 121 -2.70 -10.60 11.53
C THR A 121 -2.76 -11.97 12.15
N THR A 122 -3.79 -12.73 11.80
CA THR A 122 -3.92 -14.14 12.13
C THR A 122 -4.19 -14.97 10.89
N ASP A 123 -3.72 -16.18 10.84
CA ASP A 123 -4.06 -17.17 9.81
C ASP A 123 -5.26 -18.04 10.19
N THR A 124 -5.77 -17.89 11.41
CA THR A 124 -6.84 -18.73 11.95
C THR A 124 -8.10 -17.90 12.21
N PRO A 125 -9.23 -18.22 11.55
CA PRO A 125 -10.49 -17.52 11.77
C PRO A 125 -11.17 -18.00 13.05
N THR A 126 -10.66 -17.60 14.22
CA THR A 126 -11.19 -17.98 15.53
C THR A 126 -11.72 -16.77 16.28
N GLY A 127 -12.72 -16.99 17.14
CA GLY A 127 -13.36 -15.91 17.89
C GLY A 127 -14.50 -15.25 17.13
N VAL A 128 -14.78 -13.99 17.45
CA VAL A 128 -15.82 -13.20 16.77
C VAL A 128 -15.25 -12.72 15.43
N LEU A 129 -15.86 -13.16 14.34
CA LEU A 129 -15.48 -12.80 12.98
C LEU A 129 -16.32 -11.62 12.50
N ILE A 130 -15.67 -10.58 12.00
CA ILE A 130 -16.33 -9.40 11.42
C ILE A 130 -15.98 -9.32 9.93
N ASP A 131 -16.99 -9.46 9.10
CA ASP A 131 -16.89 -9.27 7.65
C ASP A 131 -17.08 -7.80 7.32
N VAL A 132 -16.03 -7.12 6.90
CA VAL A 132 -16.06 -5.69 6.56
C VAL A 132 -16.30 -5.45 5.06
N ARG A 133 -16.73 -6.47 4.32
CA ARG A 133 -17.18 -6.32 2.94
C ARG A 133 -18.55 -5.67 2.91
N GLU A 134 -18.90 -5.13 1.75
CA GLU A 134 -20.22 -4.53 1.57
C GLU A 134 -21.36 -5.57 1.71
N ALA A 135 -22.54 -5.11 2.08
CA ALA A 135 -23.67 -5.99 2.41
C ALA A 135 -24.09 -6.92 1.26
N ASP A 136 -23.87 -6.53 0.02
CA ASP A 136 -24.14 -7.35 -1.15
C ASP A 136 -23.09 -8.47 -1.34
N GLU A 137 -21.81 -8.22 -0.98
CA GLU A 137 -20.76 -9.23 -0.96
C GLU A 137 -21.03 -10.26 0.14
N TYR A 138 -21.39 -9.79 1.33
CA TYR A 138 -21.75 -10.63 2.48
C TYR A 138 -22.92 -11.58 2.16
N ARG A 139 -23.96 -11.06 1.52
CA ARG A 139 -25.14 -11.88 1.12
C ARG A 139 -24.82 -12.96 0.09
N ARG A 140 -23.76 -12.78 -0.70
CA ARG A 140 -23.28 -13.78 -1.67
C ARG A 140 -22.50 -14.92 -1.02
N GLY A 141 -22.15 -14.77 0.25
CA GLY A 141 -21.44 -15.76 1.05
C GLY A 141 -20.43 -15.11 1.98
N THR A 142 -20.29 -15.69 3.18
CA THR A 142 -19.35 -15.23 4.21
C THR A 142 -18.77 -16.41 4.97
N LEU A 143 -17.84 -16.17 5.89
CA LEU A 143 -17.35 -17.21 6.79
C LEU A 143 -18.41 -17.58 7.83
N PRO A 144 -18.51 -18.86 8.23
CA PRO A 144 -19.50 -19.31 9.21
C PRO A 144 -19.46 -18.49 10.51
N GLY A 145 -20.62 -17.96 10.91
CA GLY A 145 -20.75 -17.19 12.15
C GLY A 145 -20.24 -15.74 12.07
N ALA A 146 -19.82 -15.28 10.92
CA ALA A 146 -19.36 -13.90 10.76
C ALA A 146 -20.53 -12.89 10.82
N ILE A 147 -20.25 -11.75 11.42
CA ILE A 147 -21.17 -10.59 11.50
C ILE A 147 -20.71 -9.57 10.46
N ASN A 148 -21.65 -9.03 9.70
CA ASN A 148 -21.32 -8.01 8.70
C ASN A 148 -21.32 -6.61 9.34
N VAL A 149 -20.20 -5.92 9.19
CA VAL A 149 -20.05 -4.51 9.52
C VAL A 149 -19.31 -3.86 8.34
N PRO A 150 -20.05 -3.36 7.34
CA PRO A 150 -19.45 -2.81 6.13
C PRO A 150 -18.42 -1.72 6.40
N LEU A 151 -17.33 -1.70 5.62
CA LEU A 151 -16.32 -0.66 5.74
C LEU A 151 -16.91 0.74 5.50
N SER A 152 -17.86 0.86 4.59
CA SER A 152 -18.59 2.11 4.34
C SER A 152 -19.30 2.66 5.59
N ASP A 153 -19.88 1.78 6.42
CA ASP A 153 -20.51 2.17 7.68
C ASP A 153 -19.47 2.61 8.72
N LEU A 154 -18.34 1.89 8.79
CA LEU A 154 -17.21 2.27 9.67
C LEU A 154 -16.63 3.63 9.28
N GLU A 155 -16.49 3.91 7.98
CA GLU A 155 -16.02 5.21 7.46
C GLU A 155 -17.02 6.34 7.70
N ALA A 156 -18.32 6.01 7.79
CA ALA A 156 -19.37 6.94 8.21
C ALA A 156 -19.42 7.16 9.75
N GLY A 157 -18.55 6.48 10.51
CA GLY A 157 -18.45 6.61 11.96
C GLY A 157 -19.30 5.61 12.77
N CYS A 158 -19.93 4.63 12.13
CA CYS A 158 -20.72 3.59 12.79
C CYS A 158 -19.80 2.48 13.32
N THR A 159 -19.15 2.69 14.45
CA THR A 159 -18.21 1.71 15.04
C THR A 159 -18.85 0.78 16.07
N ALA A 160 -20.14 0.94 16.35
CA ALA A 160 -20.87 0.15 17.33
C ALA A 160 -21.02 -1.31 16.89
N GLY A 161 -20.90 -2.24 17.86
CA GLY A 161 -21.16 -3.67 17.63
C GLY A 161 -19.91 -4.51 17.29
N VAL A 162 -18.73 -3.92 17.19
CA VAL A 162 -17.47 -4.67 17.07
C VAL A 162 -16.84 -4.84 18.45
N PRO A 163 -16.76 -6.08 18.97
CA PRO A 163 -16.18 -6.33 20.29
C PRO A 163 -14.65 -6.31 20.26
N ASP A 164 -14.04 -6.10 21.41
CA ASP A 164 -12.61 -6.29 21.61
C ASP A 164 -12.19 -7.73 21.24
N GLY A 165 -11.00 -7.85 20.66
CA GLY A 165 -10.44 -9.14 20.25
C GLY A 165 -11.07 -9.74 18.99
N ALA A 166 -11.92 -9.01 18.28
CA ALA A 166 -12.52 -9.49 17.03
C ALA A 166 -11.48 -9.70 15.92
N VAL A 167 -11.77 -10.64 15.03
CA VAL A 167 -11.00 -10.89 13.82
C VAL A 167 -11.72 -10.29 12.62
N LEU A 168 -11.12 -9.27 12.04
CA LEU A 168 -11.66 -8.56 10.90
C LEU A 168 -11.23 -9.24 9.60
N PHE A 169 -12.12 -9.38 8.64
CA PHE A 169 -11.75 -9.85 7.30
C PHE A 169 -12.52 -9.14 6.22
N CYS A 170 -11.93 -9.09 5.04
CA CYS A 170 -12.57 -8.68 3.81
C CYS A 170 -12.27 -9.70 2.70
N GLN A 171 -12.37 -9.33 1.44
CA GLN A 171 -12.07 -10.26 0.35
C GLN A 171 -10.62 -10.76 0.39
N SER A 172 -9.63 -9.85 0.45
CA SER A 172 -8.20 -10.17 0.33
C SER A 172 -7.31 -9.70 1.50
N GLY A 173 -7.88 -9.00 2.50
CA GLY A 173 -7.15 -8.47 3.66
C GLY A 173 -6.87 -6.96 3.63
N VAL A 174 -7.13 -6.25 2.52
CA VAL A 174 -6.84 -4.81 2.41
C VAL A 174 -7.86 -3.95 3.18
N ARG A 175 -9.15 -4.15 2.94
CA ARG A 175 -10.22 -3.41 3.62
C ARG A 175 -10.26 -3.67 5.13
N SER A 176 -9.92 -4.89 5.57
CA SER A 176 -9.84 -5.22 7.00
C SER A 176 -8.71 -4.50 7.72
N GLN A 177 -7.61 -4.16 7.06
CA GLN A 177 -6.56 -3.31 7.63
C GLN A 177 -7.06 -1.87 7.83
N ARG A 178 -7.84 -1.34 6.89
CA ARG A 178 -8.46 -0.02 7.02
C ARG A 178 -9.49 0.00 8.15
N ALA A 179 -10.35 -1.01 8.22
CA ALA A 179 -11.32 -1.18 9.29
C ALA A 179 -10.63 -1.29 10.67
N TRP A 180 -9.50 -2.01 10.75
CA TRP A 180 -8.69 -2.11 11.94
C TRP A 180 -8.23 -0.74 12.44
N THR A 181 -7.74 0.12 11.53
CA THR A 181 -7.31 1.47 11.89
C THR A 181 -8.47 2.29 12.46
N ILE A 182 -9.61 2.32 11.77
CA ILE A 182 -10.79 3.09 12.20
C ILE A 182 -11.28 2.63 13.57
N LEU A 183 -11.38 1.32 13.79
CA LEU A 183 -11.87 0.74 15.03
C LEU A 183 -10.89 0.94 16.18
N THR A 184 -9.59 0.84 15.91
CA THR A 184 -8.55 1.10 16.94
C THR A 184 -8.55 2.57 17.35
N ASP A 185 -8.68 3.50 16.40
CA ASP A 185 -8.82 4.93 16.67
C ASP A 185 -10.11 5.25 17.47
N ALA A 186 -11.14 4.44 17.28
CA ALA A 186 -12.39 4.51 18.05
C ALA A 186 -12.31 3.82 19.44
N GLY A 187 -11.15 3.23 19.80
CA GLY A 187 -10.89 2.65 21.11
C GLY A 187 -11.14 1.15 21.24
N VAL A 188 -11.47 0.43 20.14
CA VAL A 188 -11.60 -1.03 20.16
C VAL A 188 -10.22 -1.67 20.21
N THR A 189 -10.00 -2.63 21.11
CA THR A 189 -8.68 -3.20 21.38
C THR A 189 -8.57 -4.67 20.98
N GLY A 190 -7.32 -5.17 20.82
CA GLY A 190 -7.05 -6.58 20.55
C GLY A 190 -7.49 -7.09 19.18
N LEU A 191 -7.84 -6.21 18.25
CA LEU A 191 -8.29 -6.57 16.92
C LEU A 191 -7.20 -7.23 16.09
N LEU A 192 -7.56 -8.24 15.32
CA LEU A 192 -6.70 -8.91 14.35
C LEU A 192 -7.29 -8.79 12.93
N SER A 193 -6.45 -8.82 11.92
CA SER A 193 -6.89 -8.96 10.52
C SER A 193 -6.60 -10.37 10.01
N LEU A 194 -7.60 -11.02 9.42
CA LEU A 194 -7.45 -12.38 8.85
C LEU A 194 -6.62 -12.33 7.56
N ALA A 195 -5.47 -12.96 7.59
CA ALA A 195 -4.55 -12.99 6.44
C ALA A 195 -5.17 -13.70 5.24
N GLY A 196 -5.19 -13.02 4.08
CA GLY A 196 -5.78 -13.53 2.85
C GLY A 196 -7.30 -13.44 2.78
N GLY A 197 -7.98 -13.07 3.87
CA GLY A 197 -9.42 -12.80 3.90
C GLY A 197 -10.29 -13.94 3.40
N TYR A 198 -11.44 -13.60 2.83
CA TYR A 198 -12.42 -14.55 2.31
C TYR A 198 -11.89 -15.40 1.14
N ASP A 199 -10.99 -14.84 0.31
CA ASP A 199 -10.39 -15.57 -0.82
C ASP A 199 -9.65 -16.83 -0.38
N ARG A 200 -9.00 -16.78 0.80
CA ARG A 200 -8.23 -17.90 1.34
C ARG A 200 -9.09 -18.85 2.18
N HIS A 201 -10.06 -18.33 2.93
CA HIS A 201 -10.78 -19.07 3.97
C HIS A 201 -12.23 -19.41 3.62
N GLY A 202 -12.79 -18.76 2.60
CA GLY A 202 -14.20 -18.97 2.16
C GLY A 202 -14.39 -20.09 1.14
N ARG A 203 -13.32 -20.79 0.76
CA ARG A 203 -13.38 -21.94 -0.16
C ARG A 203 -13.38 -23.24 0.65
N GLY A 204 -14.48 -23.50 1.33
CA GLY A 204 -14.74 -24.76 2.01
C GLY A 204 -15.94 -25.46 1.40
#